data_8a97dc095dd48150f065488370fff21e
#
_entry.id   8a97dc095dd48150f065488370fff21e
#
_cell.length_a   1.000
_cell.length_b   1.000
_cell.length_c   1.000
_cell.angle_alpha   90.00
_cell.angle_beta   90.00
_cell.angle_gamma   90.00
#
_symmetry.space_group_name_H-M   'P 1'
#
loop_
_entity.id
_entity.type
_entity.pdbx_description
1 polymer ?
#
loop_
_entity_poly.entity_id
_entity_poly.type
_entity_poly.pdbx_seq_one_letter_code
_entity_poly.pdbx_strand_id
1 'polypeptide(L)' 'MLVEIIKTKLSENLNIDSLDIIDESHKHANHAQSSGGHFRVSIVSKDFQDKSLIERHRMVYGILGDMLKNEI' A
#
# COMPACT_ATOMS: atom_id res chain seq x y z
N MET A 1 14.34 1.58 -1.46
CA MET A 1 13.62 1.09 -0.26
C MET A 1 12.20 0.73 -0.64
N LEU A 2 11.61 -0.17 0.12
CA LEU A 2 10.28 -0.69 -0.22
C LEU A 2 9.20 0.38 -0.19
N VAL A 3 9.25 1.28 0.79
CA VAL A 3 8.29 2.38 0.87
C VAL A 3 8.32 3.24 -0.39
N GLU A 4 9.51 3.52 -0.89
CA GLU A 4 9.65 4.35 -2.09
C GLU A 4 9.13 3.64 -3.33
N ILE A 5 9.33 2.33 -3.41
CA ILE A 5 8.80 1.54 -4.52
C ILE A 5 7.27 1.56 -4.51
N ILE A 6 6.68 1.39 -3.34
CA ILE A 6 5.22 1.45 -3.19
C ILE A 6 4.69 2.82 -3.62
N LYS A 7 5.33 3.89 -3.15
CA LYS A 7 4.94 5.25 -3.53
C LYS A 7 4.99 5.45 -5.04
N THR A 8 6.07 5.00 -5.66
CA THR A 8 6.24 5.17 -7.09
C THR A 8 5.17 4.43 -7.86
N LYS A 9 4.91 3.17 -7.51
CA LYS A 9 3.90 2.39 -8.20
C LYS A 9 2.51 2.99 -8.07
N LEU A 10 2.15 3.43 -6.88
CA LEU A 10 0.85 4.05 -6.66
C LEU A 10 0.73 5.37 -7.42
N SER A 11 1.78 6.18 -7.39
CA SER A 11 1.77 7.48 -8.05
C SER A 11 1.72 7.36 -9.56
N GLU A 12 2.28 6.30 -10.12
CA GLU A 12 2.24 6.08 -11.56
C GLU A 12 0.87 5.61 -12.05
N ASN A 13 0.08 5.01 -11.18
CA ASN A 13 -1.17 4.38 -11.56
C ASN A 13 -2.42 5.08 -11.02
N LEU A 14 -2.25 6.04 -10.13
CA LEU A 14 -3.35 6.78 -9.53
C LEU A 14 -3.05 8.27 -9.57
N ASN A 15 -4.09 9.06 -9.71
CA ASN A 15 -3.99 10.51 -9.60
C ASN A 15 -4.04 10.88 -8.12
N ILE A 16 -2.89 10.90 -7.46
CA ILE A 16 -2.80 11.03 -6.01
C ILE A 16 -2.69 12.47 -5.58
N ASP A 17 -3.59 12.88 -4.68
CA ASP A 17 -3.55 14.20 -4.06
C ASP A 17 -2.73 14.17 -2.76
N SER A 18 -2.79 13.06 -2.03
CA SER A 18 -2.03 12.91 -0.80
C SER A 18 -1.72 11.42 -0.61
N LEU A 19 -0.50 11.13 -0.22
CA LEU A 19 -0.05 9.76 0.01
C LEU A 19 0.85 9.74 1.21
N ASP A 20 0.51 8.87 2.16
CA ASP A 20 1.32 8.67 3.35
C ASP A 20 1.48 7.17 3.57
N ILE A 21 2.71 6.75 3.78
CA ILE A 21 3.03 5.34 4.02
C ILE A 21 3.85 5.26 5.29
N ILE A 22 3.37 4.48 6.24
CA ILE A 22 4.04 4.27 7.51
C ILE A 22 4.46 2.82 7.61
N ASP A 23 5.74 2.60 7.85
CA ASP A 23 6.26 1.26 8.07
C ASP A 23 6.04 0.89 9.53
N GLU A 24 5.15 -0.06 9.75
CA GLU A 24 4.81 -0.54 11.09
C GLU A 24 5.41 -1.90 11.41
N SER A 25 6.36 -2.34 10.61
CA SER A 25 7.00 -3.64 10.80
C SER A 25 7.54 -3.84 12.21
N HIS A 26 8.13 -2.80 12.78
CA HIS A 26 8.72 -2.88 14.12
C HIS A 26 7.71 -3.12 15.22
N LYS A 27 6.44 -2.79 14.99
CA LYS A 27 5.39 -3.03 15.98
C LYS A 27 5.03 -4.50 16.10
N HIS A 28 5.47 -5.30 15.15
CA HIS A 28 5.18 -6.72 15.09
C HIS A 28 6.43 -7.57 15.25
N ALA A 29 7.47 -6.99 15.80
CA ALA A 29 8.76 -7.65 15.92
C ALA A 29 8.73 -8.91 16.79
N ASN A 30 7.77 -9.00 17.70
CA ASN A 30 7.63 -10.16 18.59
C ASN A 30 6.88 -11.33 17.96
N HIS A 31 6.35 -11.15 16.76
CA HIS A 31 5.63 -12.19 16.07
C HIS A 31 6.57 -12.96 15.15
N ALA A 32 6.77 -14.21 15.44
CA ALA A 32 7.72 -15.01 14.69
C ALA A 32 7.36 -15.18 13.21
N GLN A 33 6.07 -15.08 12.89
CA GLN A 33 5.64 -15.20 11.50
C GLN A 33 5.68 -13.90 10.73
N SER A 34 6.04 -12.81 11.35
CA SER A 34 6.04 -11.52 10.70
C SER A 34 7.30 -11.39 9.83
N SER A 35 7.33 -12.13 8.76
CA SER A 35 8.47 -12.15 7.84
C SER A 35 8.38 -11.08 6.77
N GLY A 36 7.20 -10.51 6.54
CA GLY A 36 7.03 -9.46 5.57
C GLY A 36 6.92 -8.10 6.23
N GLY A 37 6.85 -7.07 5.44
CA GLY A 37 6.63 -5.73 5.96
C GLY A 37 5.18 -5.52 6.38
N HIS A 38 4.98 -4.63 7.31
CA HIS A 38 3.65 -4.20 7.74
C HIS A 38 3.56 -2.71 7.48
N PHE A 39 2.71 -2.32 6.55
CA PHE A 39 2.62 -0.92 6.14
C PHE A 39 1.21 -0.40 6.30
N ARG A 40 1.12 0.82 6.80
CA ARG A 40 -0.14 1.56 6.80
C ARG A 40 -0.07 2.57 5.65
N VAL A 41 -1.01 2.47 4.72
CA VAL A 41 -1.04 3.34 3.56
C VAL A 41 -2.29 4.20 3.60
N SER A 42 -2.11 5.50 3.54
CA SER A 42 -3.21 6.46 3.48
C SER A 42 -3.14 7.18 2.15
N ILE A 43 -4.18 7.08 1.36
CA ILE A 43 -4.21 7.64 0.01
C ILE A 43 -5.44 8.52 -0.15
N VAL A 44 -5.22 9.74 -0.64
CA VAL A 44 -6.31 10.61 -1.09
C VAL A 44 -6.17 10.74 -2.59
N SER A 45 -7.16 10.28 -3.31
CA SER A 45 -7.14 10.31 -4.77
C SER A 45 -8.55 10.49 -5.32
N LYS A 46 -8.66 11.29 -6.38
CA LYS A 46 -9.92 11.46 -7.08
C LYS A 46 -10.38 10.14 -7.71
N ASP A 47 -9.46 9.25 -7.98
CA ASP A 47 -9.79 7.94 -8.56
C ASP A 47 -10.61 7.07 -7.62
N PHE A 48 -10.62 7.39 -6.33
CA PHE A 48 -11.41 6.67 -5.34
C PHE A 48 -12.82 7.23 -5.18
N GLN A 49 -13.12 8.34 -5.83
CA GLN A 49 -14.43 8.96 -5.73
C GLN A 49 -15.50 8.00 -6.23
N ASP A 50 -16.59 7.89 -5.48
CA ASP A 50 -17.71 7.00 -5.80
C ASP A 50 -17.35 5.51 -5.80
N LYS A 51 -16.21 5.15 -5.20
CA LYS A 51 -15.80 3.75 -5.05
C LYS A 51 -16.09 3.26 -3.64
N SER A 52 -16.54 2.02 -3.53
CA SER A 52 -16.71 1.39 -2.22
C SER A 52 -15.35 1.07 -1.62
N LEU A 53 -15.33 0.74 -0.34
CA LEU A 53 -14.10 0.35 0.34
C LEU A 53 -13.44 -0.85 -0.34
N ILE A 54 -14.24 -1.83 -0.72
CA ILE A 54 -13.74 -3.03 -1.40
C ILE A 54 -13.13 -2.67 -2.75
N GLU A 55 -13.78 -1.79 -3.50
CA GLU A 55 -13.28 -1.36 -4.81
C GLU A 55 -11.94 -0.65 -4.68
N ARG A 56 -11.80 0.22 -3.67
CA ARG A 56 -10.54 0.92 -3.43
C ARG A 56 -9.44 -0.06 -3.09
N HIS A 57 -9.72 -1.05 -2.25
CA HIS A 57 -8.75 -2.10 -1.92
C HIS A 57 -8.31 -2.86 -3.15
N ARG A 58 -9.24 -3.21 -4.01
CA ARG A 58 -8.91 -3.94 -5.24
C ARG A 58 -8.05 -3.12 -6.18
N MET A 59 -8.31 -1.82 -6.25
CA MET A 59 -7.49 -0.93 -7.08
C MET A 59 -6.04 -0.92 -6.58
N VAL A 60 -5.85 -0.77 -5.29
CA VAL A 60 -4.51 -0.72 -4.71
C VAL A 60 -3.80 -2.07 -4.85
N TYR A 61 -4.48 -3.16 -4.54
CA TYR A 61 -3.88 -4.49 -4.64
C TYR A 61 -3.58 -4.86 -6.09
N GLY A 62 -4.40 -4.39 -7.02
CA GLY A 62 -4.12 -4.60 -8.44
C GLY A 62 -2.85 -3.90 -8.89
N ILE A 63 -2.60 -2.70 -8.37
CA ILE A 63 -1.40 -1.96 -8.68
C ILE A 63 -0.17 -2.60 -8.06
N LEU A 64 -0.27 -3.02 -6.81
CA LEU A 64 0.85 -3.58 -6.06
C LEU A 64 1.06 -5.08 -6.30
N GLY A 65 0.10 -5.74 -6.90
CA GLY A 65 0.06 -7.17 -7.24
C GLY A 65 1.25 -8.03 -6.87
N ASP A 66 2.28 -8.02 -7.69
CA ASP A 66 3.46 -8.88 -7.51
C ASP A 66 4.21 -8.57 -6.22
N MET A 67 4.22 -7.33 -5.79
CA MET A 67 4.88 -6.94 -4.55
C MET A 67 4.20 -7.57 -3.34
N LEU A 68 2.88 -7.67 -3.37
CA LEU A 68 2.14 -8.27 -2.26
C LEU A 68 2.46 -9.75 -2.10
N LYS A 69 2.81 -10.40 -3.19
CA LYS A 69 3.16 -11.83 -3.15
C LYS A 69 4.57 -12.09 -2.65
N ASN A 70 5.48 -11.19 -2.97
CA ASN A 70 6.90 -11.46 -2.77
C ASN A 70 7.57 -10.59 -1.73
N GLU A 71 7.10 -9.37 -1.51
CA GLU A 71 7.82 -8.39 -0.72
C GLU A 71 7.01 -7.75 0.40
N ILE A 72 5.71 -7.92 0.39
CA ILE A 72 4.85 -7.34 1.40
C ILE A 72 4.07 -8.42 2.14
#